data_32f2cd788f11acdb203d4411274b66c1
#
_entry.id   32f2cd788f11acdb203d4411274b66c1
#
_cell.length_a   1.000
_cell.length_b   1.000
_cell.length_c   1.000
_cell.angle_alpha   90.00
_cell.angle_beta   90.00
_cell.angle_gamma   90.00
#
_symmetry.space_group_name_H-M   'P 1'
#
loop_
_entity.id
_entity.type
_entity.pdbx_description
1 polymer ?
#
loop_
_entity_poly.entity_id
_entity_poly.type
_entity_poly.pdbx_seq_one_letter_code
_entity_poly.pdbx_strand_id
1 'polypeptide(L)'
;MKILHTSDWHLGQYFMMKTRESEHQQFLSWLIEEVNQQQVDAVIVAGDIFDSASPASYARKLYADFVVQLQQSYCSQLVIVSGNHDSVAVLNESKSLLSALNVSVLAGLSDNLSEHIICLEDKHGKQHALLCA
;
A
#
# COMPACT_ATOMS: atom_id res chain seq x y z
N MET A 1 -17.91 -7.40 3.79
CA MET A 1 -16.53 -6.96 3.47
C MET A 1 -16.55 -5.52 2.97
N LYS A 2 -15.70 -4.66 3.50
CA LYS A 2 -15.47 -3.29 3.02
C LYS A 2 -14.06 -3.17 2.50
N ILE A 3 -13.91 -2.57 1.33
CA ILE A 3 -12.62 -2.35 0.68
C ILE A 3 -12.42 -0.83 0.57
N LEU A 4 -11.25 -0.34 0.97
CA LEU A 4 -10.81 1.02 0.71
C LEU A 4 -9.81 0.98 -0.43
N HIS A 5 -10.09 1.76 -1.48
CA HIS A 5 -9.20 1.92 -2.63
C HIS A 5 -8.62 3.33 -2.62
N THR A 6 -7.31 3.41 -2.75
CA THR A 6 -6.56 4.67 -2.87
C THR A 6 -5.46 4.52 -3.92
N SER A 7 -4.94 5.61 -4.45
CA SER A 7 -3.88 5.62 -5.46
C SER A 7 -3.09 6.92 -5.40
N ASP A 8 -2.02 7.02 -6.17
CA ASP A 8 -1.31 8.28 -6.47
C ASP A 8 -0.85 9.02 -5.20
N TRP A 9 -0.20 8.31 -4.29
CA TRP A 9 0.31 8.92 -3.04
C TRP A 9 1.49 9.84 -3.27
N HIS A 10 2.33 9.52 -4.27
CA HIS A 10 3.54 10.28 -4.61
C HIS A 10 4.38 10.65 -3.40
N LEU A 11 4.59 9.69 -2.48
CA LEU A 11 5.43 9.91 -1.31
C LEU A 11 6.84 10.34 -1.74
N GLY A 12 7.30 11.45 -1.21
CA GLY A 12 8.58 12.02 -1.61
C GLY A 12 8.46 13.23 -2.53
N GLN A 13 7.25 13.58 -2.98
CA GLN A 13 7.03 14.73 -3.86
C GLN A 13 7.47 16.05 -3.22
N TYR A 14 8.02 16.91 -4.07
CA TYR A 14 8.36 18.29 -3.73
C TYR A 14 7.34 19.27 -4.31
N PHE A 15 7.04 20.32 -3.56
CA PHE A 15 6.29 21.46 -4.04
C PHE A 15 7.05 22.75 -3.77
N MET A 16 7.36 23.53 -4.81
CA MET A 16 8.15 24.75 -4.71
C MET A 16 9.43 24.59 -3.88
N MET A 17 10.22 23.55 -4.18
CA MET A 17 11.48 23.19 -3.50
C MET A 17 11.33 22.79 -2.00
N LYS A 18 10.12 22.59 -1.52
CA LYS A 18 9.85 22.08 -0.16
C LYS A 18 9.34 20.66 -0.24
N THR A 19 9.75 19.83 0.73
CA THR A 19 9.20 18.49 0.89
C THR A 19 7.74 18.57 1.33
N ARG A 20 6.92 17.62 0.92
CA ARG A 20 5.55 17.48 1.39
C ARG A 20 5.43 16.40 2.49
N GLU A 21 6.50 16.24 3.26
CA GLU A 21 6.58 15.19 4.29
C GLU A 21 5.44 15.31 5.33
N SER A 22 5.16 16.51 5.80
CA SER A 22 4.10 16.74 6.80
C SER A 22 2.70 16.47 6.25
N GLU A 23 2.44 16.87 5.00
CA GLU A 23 1.16 16.62 4.33
C GLU A 23 0.94 15.14 4.09
N HIS A 24 1.97 14.43 3.61
CA HIS A 24 1.90 12.98 3.42
C HIS A 24 1.70 12.24 4.74
N GLN A 25 2.39 12.66 5.81
CA GLN A 25 2.20 12.07 7.13
C GLN A 25 0.77 12.27 7.64
N GLN A 26 0.20 13.47 7.50
CA GLN A 26 -1.18 13.77 7.89
C GLN A 26 -2.17 12.94 7.07
N PHE A 27 -1.96 12.84 5.75
CA PHE A 27 -2.79 12.02 4.87
C PHE A 27 -2.78 10.56 5.28
N LEU A 28 -1.60 9.96 5.51
CA LEU A 28 -1.50 8.55 5.91
C LEU A 28 -2.10 8.29 7.29
N SER A 29 -1.95 9.23 8.23
CA SER A 29 -2.58 9.15 9.56
C SER A 29 -4.11 9.20 9.45
N TRP A 30 -4.64 10.13 8.66
CA TRP A 30 -6.08 10.21 8.37
C TRP A 30 -6.60 8.93 7.72
N LEU A 31 -5.83 8.34 6.80
CA LEU A 31 -6.22 7.10 6.12
C LEU A 31 -6.35 5.93 7.11
N ILE A 32 -5.45 5.82 8.09
CA ILE A 32 -5.54 4.83 9.18
C ILE A 32 -6.77 5.08 10.06
N GLU A 33 -7.09 6.35 10.36
CA GLU A 33 -8.29 6.70 11.12
C GLU A 33 -9.57 6.27 10.37
N GLU A 34 -9.65 6.56 9.06
CA GLU A 34 -10.78 6.13 8.22
C GLU A 34 -10.91 4.60 8.17
N VAL A 35 -9.80 3.87 8.02
CA VAL A 35 -9.80 2.41 8.05
C VAL A 35 -10.45 1.88 9.34
N ASN A 36 -10.09 2.45 10.48
CA ASN A 36 -10.65 2.04 11.78
C ASN A 36 -12.12 2.45 11.94
N GLN A 37 -12.45 3.70 11.63
CA GLN A 37 -13.82 4.24 11.79
C GLN A 37 -14.82 3.51 10.89
N GLN A 38 -14.42 3.21 9.66
CA GLN A 38 -15.26 2.53 8.67
C GLN A 38 -15.23 1.01 8.81
N GLN A 39 -14.35 0.48 9.66
CA GLN A 39 -14.12 -0.97 9.78
C GLN A 39 -13.81 -1.62 8.42
N VAL A 40 -12.77 -1.10 7.75
CA VAL A 40 -12.31 -1.57 6.44
C VAL A 40 -11.60 -2.91 6.58
N ASP A 41 -12.01 -3.92 5.82
CA ASP A 41 -11.41 -5.26 5.85
C ASP A 41 -10.11 -5.33 5.04
N ALA A 42 -10.06 -4.65 3.88
CA ALA A 42 -8.89 -4.63 2.99
C ALA A 42 -8.63 -3.23 2.43
N VAL A 43 -7.35 -2.87 2.32
CA VAL A 43 -6.90 -1.64 1.65
C VAL A 43 -6.19 -2.02 0.36
N ILE A 44 -6.52 -1.33 -0.74
CA ILE A 44 -5.84 -1.46 -2.04
C ILE A 44 -5.20 -0.12 -2.37
N VAL A 45 -3.88 -0.13 -2.61
CA VAL A 45 -3.12 1.02 -3.10
C VAL A 45 -2.75 0.77 -4.56
N ALA A 46 -3.39 1.50 -5.47
CA ALA A 46 -3.31 1.25 -6.90
C ALA A 46 -2.39 2.27 -7.60
N GLY A 47 -1.10 2.02 -7.50
CA GLY A 47 -0.07 2.75 -8.25
C GLY A 47 0.46 4.03 -7.58
N ASP A 48 1.63 4.40 -8.03
CA ASP A 48 2.35 5.64 -7.69
C ASP A 48 2.46 5.91 -6.17
N ILE A 49 2.95 4.89 -5.47
CA ILE A 49 3.23 4.96 -4.03
C ILE A 49 4.31 6.00 -3.78
N PHE A 50 5.38 5.99 -4.58
CA PHE A 50 6.48 6.93 -4.52
C PHE A 50 6.46 7.88 -5.72
N ASP A 51 6.93 9.11 -5.52
CA ASP A 51 7.02 10.12 -6.58
C ASP A 51 8.12 9.82 -7.61
N SER A 52 9.08 8.97 -7.27
CA SER A 52 10.18 8.60 -8.16
C SER A 52 10.70 7.21 -7.88
N ALA A 53 11.37 6.62 -8.88
CA ALA A 53 12.00 5.31 -8.78
C ALA A 53 13.12 5.23 -7.71
N SER A 54 13.62 6.36 -7.22
CA SER A 54 14.60 6.45 -6.13
C SER A 54 14.04 7.31 -4.99
N PRO A 55 13.11 6.79 -4.20
CA PRO A 55 12.42 7.56 -3.18
C PRO A 55 13.36 7.98 -2.04
N ALA A 56 13.17 9.19 -1.55
CA ALA A 56 13.89 9.73 -0.40
C ALA A 56 13.66 8.87 0.86
N SER A 57 14.63 8.88 1.78
CA SER A 57 14.57 8.07 3.01
C SER A 57 13.31 8.33 3.85
N TYR A 58 12.87 9.58 3.94
CA TYR A 58 11.64 9.91 4.67
C TYR A 58 10.38 9.30 4.01
N ALA A 59 10.33 9.26 2.67
CA ALA A 59 9.21 8.66 1.94
C ALA A 59 9.12 7.14 2.20
N ARG A 60 10.27 6.45 2.17
CA ARG A 60 10.36 5.03 2.55
C ARG A 60 9.93 4.80 4.00
N LYS A 61 10.33 5.71 4.90
CA LYS A 61 9.93 5.64 6.30
C LYS A 61 8.42 5.81 6.47
N LEU A 62 7.81 6.81 5.81
CA LEU A 62 6.35 7.02 5.84
C LEU A 62 5.59 5.79 5.35
N TYR A 63 6.05 5.17 4.27
CA TYR A 63 5.48 3.93 3.75
C TYR A 63 5.57 2.79 4.76
N ALA A 64 6.76 2.58 5.35
CA ALA A 64 6.96 1.52 6.34
C ALA A 64 6.12 1.76 7.61
N ASP A 65 6.08 2.98 8.11
CA ASP A 65 5.26 3.37 9.27
C ASP A 65 3.77 3.14 9.00
N PHE A 66 3.29 3.46 7.80
CA PHE A 66 1.90 3.19 7.39
C PHE A 66 1.59 1.70 7.42
N VAL A 67 2.46 0.85 6.84
CA VAL A 67 2.26 -0.61 6.85
C VAL A 67 2.18 -1.13 8.30
N VAL A 68 3.08 -0.68 9.17
CA VAL A 68 3.08 -1.08 10.59
C VAL A 68 1.81 -0.64 11.31
N GLN A 69 1.37 0.61 11.10
CA GLN A 69 0.14 1.12 11.71
C GLN A 69 -1.10 0.39 11.20
N LEU A 70 -1.13 0.06 9.90
CA LEU A 70 -2.23 -0.69 9.31
C LEU A 70 -2.37 -2.08 9.94
N GLN A 71 -1.25 -2.76 10.27
CA GLN A 71 -1.28 -4.05 10.98
C GLN A 71 -1.89 -3.97 12.38
N GLN A 72 -1.88 -2.79 12.99
CA GLN A 72 -2.48 -2.54 14.31
C GLN A 72 -3.93 -2.02 14.22
N SER A 73 -4.43 -1.84 13.01
CA SER A 73 -5.77 -1.32 12.72
C SER A 73 -6.81 -2.44 12.60
N TYR A 74 -8.03 -2.06 12.23
CA TYR A 74 -9.09 -3.03 11.91
C TYR A 74 -8.79 -3.86 10.65
N CYS A 75 -8.00 -3.30 9.71
CA CYS A 75 -7.70 -3.91 8.41
C CYS A 75 -6.88 -5.19 8.56
N SER A 76 -7.29 -6.23 7.84
CA SER A 76 -6.60 -7.54 7.84
C SER A 76 -5.70 -7.75 6.62
N GLN A 77 -5.84 -6.96 5.57
CA GLN A 77 -5.13 -7.20 4.30
C GLN A 77 -4.80 -5.90 3.58
N LEU A 78 -3.56 -5.79 3.10
CA LEU A 78 -3.10 -4.69 2.24
C LEU A 78 -2.64 -5.25 0.90
N VAL A 79 -3.13 -4.66 -0.19
CA VAL A 79 -2.64 -4.95 -1.54
C VAL A 79 -2.05 -3.69 -2.15
N ILE A 80 -0.82 -3.81 -2.64
CA ILE A 80 -0.07 -2.73 -3.27
C ILE A 80 0.20 -3.12 -4.71
N VAL A 81 -0.24 -2.29 -5.64
CA VAL A 81 0.05 -2.43 -7.07
C VAL A 81 0.99 -1.30 -7.47
N SER A 82 2.06 -1.60 -8.19
CA SER A 82 2.99 -0.56 -8.65
C SER A 82 2.39 0.32 -9.74
N GLY A 83 2.72 1.60 -9.71
CA GLY A 83 2.47 2.54 -10.80
C GLY A 83 3.70 2.76 -11.69
N ASN A 84 3.61 3.71 -12.60
CA ASN A 84 4.70 4.01 -13.53
C ASN A 84 5.84 4.84 -12.89
N HIS A 85 5.59 5.50 -11.76
CA HIS A 85 6.62 6.22 -10.99
C HIS A 85 7.39 5.27 -10.05
N ASP A 86 6.81 4.13 -9.69
CA ASP A 86 7.41 3.20 -8.76
C ASP A 86 8.52 2.35 -9.37
N SER A 87 9.56 2.11 -8.59
CA SER A 87 10.58 1.11 -8.93
C SER A 87 10.14 -0.27 -8.46
N VAL A 88 10.01 -1.20 -9.40
CA VAL A 88 9.75 -2.63 -9.13
C VAL A 88 10.76 -3.19 -8.12
N ALA A 89 12.03 -2.82 -8.26
CA ALA A 89 13.09 -3.28 -7.36
C ALA A 89 12.88 -2.76 -5.93
N VAL A 90 12.53 -1.48 -5.77
CA VAL A 90 12.29 -0.86 -4.46
C VAL A 90 11.09 -1.48 -3.76
N LEU A 91 9.97 -1.69 -4.46
CA LEU A 91 8.78 -2.29 -3.89
C LEU A 91 9.01 -3.77 -3.53
N ASN A 92 9.78 -4.49 -4.33
CA ASN A 92 10.10 -5.89 -4.08
C ASN A 92 11.19 -6.11 -3.02
N GLU A 93 11.95 -5.08 -2.63
CA GLU A 93 13.04 -5.17 -1.64
C GLU A 93 12.59 -5.83 -0.33
N SER A 94 11.39 -5.53 0.11
CA SER A 94 10.80 -6.06 1.35
C SER A 94 9.62 -7.01 1.13
N LYS A 95 9.40 -7.50 -0.10
CA LYS A 95 8.21 -8.30 -0.46
C LYS A 95 8.01 -9.52 0.43
N SER A 96 9.07 -10.26 0.75
CA SER A 96 9.00 -11.45 1.62
C SER A 96 8.61 -11.09 3.06
N LEU A 97 9.14 -9.98 3.59
CA LEU A 97 8.77 -9.49 4.91
C LEU A 97 7.33 -9.00 4.94
N LEU A 98 6.92 -8.27 3.91
CA LEU A 98 5.58 -7.72 3.76
C LEU A 98 4.52 -8.82 3.65
N SER A 99 4.84 -9.91 2.92
CA SER A 99 3.91 -11.04 2.81
C SER A 99 3.66 -11.74 4.15
N ALA A 100 4.65 -11.79 5.05
CA ALA A 100 4.46 -12.30 6.42
C ALA A 100 3.52 -11.40 7.27
N LEU A 101 3.30 -10.16 6.84
CA LEU A 101 2.36 -9.21 7.44
C LEU A 101 1.02 -9.14 6.68
N ASN A 102 0.70 -10.15 5.86
CA ASN A 102 -0.49 -10.16 5.01
C ASN A 102 -0.59 -8.95 4.06
N VAL A 103 0.56 -8.49 3.57
CA VAL A 103 0.69 -7.43 2.55
C VAL A 103 1.11 -8.06 1.23
N SER A 104 0.27 -7.96 0.22
CA SER A 104 0.55 -8.43 -1.14
C SER A 104 1.12 -7.27 -1.96
N VAL A 105 2.33 -7.47 -2.52
CA VAL A 105 2.96 -6.48 -3.41
C VAL A 105 3.00 -7.04 -4.83
N LEU A 106 2.29 -6.37 -5.73
CA LEU A 106 2.22 -6.66 -7.17
C LEU A 106 3.02 -5.57 -7.91
N ALA A 107 4.33 -5.79 -8.02
CA ALA A 107 5.25 -4.87 -8.69
C ALA A 107 5.84 -5.52 -9.92
N GLY A 108 5.51 -4.97 -11.08
CA GLY A 108 5.89 -5.49 -12.39
C GLY A 108 4.99 -6.64 -12.85
N LEU A 109 5.24 -7.09 -14.08
CA LEU A 109 4.54 -8.24 -14.67
C LEU A 109 5.27 -9.53 -14.28
N SER A 110 4.50 -10.53 -13.86
CA SER A 110 4.98 -11.91 -13.68
C SER A 110 4.50 -12.76 -14.85
N ASP A 111 5.33 -13.69 -15.31
CA ASP A 111 4.92 -14.70 -16.30
C ASP A 111 3.87 -15.67 -15.74
N ASN A 112 3.78 -15.75 -14.42
CA ASN A 112 2.75 -16.54 -13.72
C ASN A 112 1.52 -15.68 -13.43
N LEU A 113 0.51 -15.78 -14.28
CA LEU A 113 -0.73 -15.02 -14.16
C LEU A 113 -1.48 -15.24 -12.84
N SER A 114 -1.27 -16.37 -12.17
CA SER A 114 -1.89 -16.61 -10.87
C SER A 114 -1.39 -15.69 -9.76
N GLU A 115 -0.19 -15.11 -9.90
CA GLU A 115 0.36 -14.14 -8.96
C GLU A 115 -0.36 -12.78 -9.02
N HIS A 116 -1.08 -12.51 -10.11
CA HIS A 116 -1.88 -11.31 -10.28
C HIS A 116 -3.31 -11.45 -9.75
N ILE A 117 -3.63 -12.59 -9.15
CA ILE A 117 -4.96 -12.85 -8.57
C ILE A 117 -4.81 -12.94 -7.07
N ILE A 118 -5.36 -11.96 -6.36
CA ILE A 118 -5.34 -11.90 -4.89
C ILE A 118 -6.74 -12.20 -4.37
N CYS A 119 -6.83 -13.18 -3.50
CA CYS A 119 -8.06 -13.44 -2.77
C CYS A 119 -8.22 -12.43 -1.63
N LEU A 120 -9.33 -11.72 -1.62
CA LEU A 120 -9.65 -10.77 -0.56
C LEU A 120 -10.51 -11.45 0.50
N GLU A 121 -10.00 -11.40 1.74
CA GLU A 121 -10.59 -12.03 2.91
C GLU A 121 -10.99 -11.00 3.96
N ASP A 122 -12.04 -11.28 4.70
CA ASP A 122 -12.35 -10.48 5.89
C ASP A 122 -11.45 -10.89 7.07
N LYS A 123 -11.56 -10.17 8.17
CA LYS A 123 -10.78 -10.44 9.39
C LYS A 123 -11.01 -11.83 10.02
N HIS A 124 -12.00 -12.57 9.56
CA HIS A 124 -12.30 -13.94 9.99
C HIS A 124 -11.76 -14.99 9.00
N GLY A 125 -11.03 -14.56 7.96
CA GLY A 125 -10.48 -15.42 6.92
C GLY A 125 -11.53 -15.92 5.91
N LYS A 126 -12.71 -15.30 5.87
CA LYS A 126 -13.73 -15.65 4.87
C LYS A 126 -13.44 -14.91 3.57
N GLN A 127 -13.31 -15.65 2.51
CA GLN A 127 -13.12 -15.12 1.16
C GLN A 127 -14.39 -14.46 0.62
N HIS A 128 -14.24 -13.26 0.06
CA HIS A 128 -15.35 -12.46 -0.45
C HIS A 128 -15.19 -12.03 -1.90
N ALA A 129 -13.96 -11.81 -2.36
CA ALA A 129 -13.70 -11.30 -3.70
C ALA A 129 -12.33 -11.75 -4.22
N LEU A 130 -12.15 -11.67 -5.52
CA LEU A 130 -10.87 -11.79 -6.19
C LEU A 130 -10.48 -10.43 -6.77
N LEU A 131 -9.29 -9.96 -6.46
CA LEU A 131 -8.66 -8.82 -7.10
C LEU A 131 -7.75 -9.35 -8.20
N CYS A 132 -7.97 -8.88 -9.41
CA CYS A 132 -7.08 -9.11 -10.55
C CYS A 132 -6.33 -7.80 -10.85
N ALA A 133 -4.99 -7.79 -10.81
CA ALA A 133 -4.16 -6.61 -11.04
C ALA A 133 -3.01 -6.91 -12.01
#